data_49bfc0b2b2ba68e7fa3d271d80e77eab
#
_entry.id   49bfc0b2b2ba68e7fa3d271d80e77eab
#
_cell.length_a   1.000
_cell.length_b   1.000
_cell.length_c   1.000
_cell.angle_alpha   90.00
_cell.angle_beta   90.00
_cell.angle_gamma   90.00
#
_symmetry.space_group_name_H-M   'P 1'
#
loop_
_entity.id
_entity.type
_entity.pdbx_description
1 polymer ?
#
loop_
_entity_poly.entity_id
_entity_poly.type
_entity_poly.pdbx_seq_one_letter_code
_entity_poly.pdbx_strand_id
1 'polypeptide(L)'
;MAFLMAVTFIFITVSGIIHKQQFLKILPLYISLAVSLLQSRINRYAPLVGGINAVIYALAYFSFRLYASAAYALFLSCPLQLITFILWNRHPWKNSTMLKKLSARQRIMIIAAAAAAWLIIQHMLSGADSTCRELDTAVTILGFLETILTLLSYYEYTAAKLGGGLCSMLLFVSMLKDYPEQTTYLGYSVYLLICSTIAVIRVRKIYAEQQNIMKQQKERKLI
;
A
#
# COMPACT_ATOMS: atom_id res chain seq x y z
N MET A 1 -2.89 3.65 -18.30
CA MET A 1 -3.16 2.82 -17.10
C MET A 1 -3.82 1.48 -17.43
N ALA A 2 -4.94 1.44 -18.19
CA ALA A 2 -5.56 0.15 -18.57
C ALA A 2 -4.61 -0.77 -19.36
N PHE A 3 -3.86 -0.21 -20.31
CA PHE A 3 -2.84 -0.96 -21.06
C PHE A 3 -1.76 -1.54 -20.13
N LEU A 4 -1.20 -0.72 -19.21
CA LEU A 4 -0.21 -1.18 -18.25
C LEU A 4 -0.76 -2.30 -17.36
N MET A 5 -2.01 -2.16 -16.90
CA MET A 5 -2.69 -3.20 -16.12
C MET A 5 -2.83 -4.50 -16.91
N ALA A 6 -3.22 -4.41 -18.21
CA ALA A 6 -3.35 -5.59 -19.06
C ALA A 6 -1.99 -6.28 -19.29
N VAL A 7 -0.93 -5.52 -19.57
CA VAL A 7 0.43 -6.06 -19.72
C VAL A 7 0.87 -6.75 -18.42
N THR A 8 0.66 -6.12 -17.26
CA THR A 8 1.04 -6.74 -15.98
C THR A 8 0.20 -7.98 -15.67
N PHE A 9 -1.09 -7.96 -16.00
CA PHE A 9 -1.97 -9.14 -15.87
C PHE A 9 -1.44 -10.33 -16.68
N ILE A 10 -1.09 -10.09 -17.96
CA ILE A 10 -0.49 -11.12 -18.82
C ILE A 10 0.83 -11.61 -18.24
N PHE A 11 1.70 -10.69 -17.78
CA PHE A 11 2.97 -11.04 -17.17
C PHE A 11 2.79 -11.93 -15.93
N ILE A 12 1.88 -11.58 -15.02
CA ILE A 12 1.55 -12.36 -13.81
C ILE A 12 1.07 -13.76 -14.22
N THR A 13 0.19 -13.84 -15.23
CA THR A 13 -0.36 -15.11 -15.71
C THR A 13 0.73 -16.00 -16.30
N VAL A 14 1.54 -15.47 -17.21
CA VAL A 14 2.63 -16.23 -17.88
C VAL A 14 3.66 -16.67 -16.84
N SER A 15 4.11 -15.76 -15.97
CA SER A 15 5.07 -16.09 -14.90
C SER A 15 4.51 -17.16 -13.95
N GLY A 16 3.23 -17.04 -13.56
CA GLY A 16 2.56 -18.02 -12.71
C GLY A 16 2.49 -19.42 -13.35
N ILE A 17 2.24 -19.51 -14.65
CA ILE A 17 2.22 -20.78 -15.40
C ILE A 17 3.63 -21.37 -15.48
N ILE A 18 4.64 -20.57 -15.85
CA ILE A 18 6.04 -21.02 -15.96
C ILE A 18 6.54 -21.61 -14.64
N HIS A 19 6.27 -20.92 -13.53
CA HIS A 19 6.69 -21.35 -12.20
C HIS A 19 5.70 -22.30 -11.50
N LYS A 20 4.67 -22.78 -12.21
CA LYS A 20 3.63 -23.70 -11.68
C LYS A 20 3.05 -23.26 -10.34
N GLN A 21 2.84 -21.96 -10.18
CA GLN A 21 2.35 -21.39 -8.92
C GLN A 21 0.91 -21.82 -8.66
N GLN A 22 0.60 -22.07 -7.39
CA GLN A 22 -0.77 -22.32 -6.96
C GLN A 22 -1.62 -21.05 -7.14
N PHE A 23 -2.84 -21.22 -7.62
CA PHE A 23 -3.76 -20.12 -7.89
C PHE A 23 -3.93 -19.19 -6.68
N LEU A 24 -3.98 -19.74 -5.46
CA LEU A 24 -4.11 -18.96 -4.22
C LEU A 24 -2.95 -17.96 -4.00
N LYS A 25 -1.73 -18.29 -4.48
CA LYS A 25 -0.57 -17.39 -4.38
C LYS A 25 -0.61 -16.26 -5.40
N ILE A 26 -1.28 -16.45 -6.54
CA ILE A 26 -1.36 -15.48 -7.64
C ILE A 26 -2.63 -14.60 -7.50
N LEU A 27 -3.71 -15.14 -6.95
CA LEU A 27 -5.00 -14.46 -6.80
C LEU A 27 -4.90 -13.07 -6.16
N PRO A 28 -4.14 -12.87 -5.05
CA PRO A 28 -4.03 -11.55 -4.44
C PRO A 28 -3.38 -10.51 -5.37
N LEU A 29 -2.51 -10.92 -6.29
CA LEU A 29 -1.88 -10.02 -7.26
C LEU A 29 -2.91 -9.49 -8.27
N TYR A 30 -3.80 -10.33 -8.78
CA TYR A 30 -4.87 -9.89 -9.69
C TYR A 30 -5.80 -8.87 -9.05
N ILE A 31 -6.20 -9.12 -7.80
CA ILE A 31 -7.03 -8.16 -7.06
C ILE A 31 -6.24 -6.87 -6.81
N SER A 32 -4.95 -6.99 -6.50
CA SER A 32 -4.06 -5.83 -6.27
C SER A 32 -3.88 -4.94 -7.50
N LEU A 33 -3.97 -5.48 -8.73
CA LEU A 33 -3.99 -4.65 -9.93
C LEU A 33 -5.17 -3.67 -9.90
N ALA A 34 -6.35 -4.16 -9.56
CA ALA A 34 -7.55 -3.32 -9.44
C ALA A 34 -7.44 -2.34 -8.26
N VAL A 35 -6.97 -2.80 -7.09
CA VAL A 35 -6.75 -1.96 -5.91
C VAL A 35 -5.78 -0.82 -6.22
N SER A 36 -4.62 -1.12 -6.83
CA SER A 36 -3.60 -0.12 -7.17
C SER A 36 -4.11 0.88 -8.21
N LEU A 37 -4.93 0.44 -9.17
CA LEU A 37 -5.60 1.34 -10.12
C LEU A 37 -6.59 2.27 -9.42
N LEU A 38 -7.43 1.75 -8.52
CA LEU A 38 -8.37 2.56 -7.74
C LEU A 38 -7.62 3.55 -6.82
N GLN A 39 -6.56 3.11 -6.16
CA GLN A 39 -5.70 3.96 -5.31
C GLN A 39 -4.99 5.05 -6.12
N SER A 40 -4.51 4.75 -7.34
CA SER A 40 -3.91 5.77 -8.22
C SER A 40 -4.90 6.87 -8.63
N ARG A 41 -6.19 6.56 -8.60
CA ARG A 41 -7.30 7.49 -8.85
C ARG A 41 -7.85 8.14 -7.59
N ILE A 42 -7.31 7.79 -6.40
CA ILE A 42 -7.79 8.24 -5.09
C ILE A 42 -9.30 7.91 -4.92
N ASN A 43 -9.70 6.73 -5.37
CA ASN A 43 -11.09 6.29 -5.33
C ASN A 43 -11.45 5.75 -3.94
N ARG A 44 -12.60 6.17 -3.39
CA ARG A 44 -13.09 5.79 -2.07
C ARG A 44 -13.38 4.29 -1.89
N TYR A 45 -13.56 3.54 -2.98
CA TYR A 45 -13.78 2.09 -2.93
C TYR A 45 -12.47 1.29 -2.86
N ALA A 46 -11.32 1.92 -3.10
CA ALA A 46 -10.02 1.24 -3.03
C ALA A 46 -9.76 0.55 -1.68
N PRO A 47 -10.07 1.18 -0.51
CA PRO A 47 -9.89 0.53 0.78
C PRO A 47 -10.79 -0.70 0.98
N LEU A 48 -12.02 -0.72 0.46
CA LEU A 48 -12.90 -1.88 0.57
C LEU A 48 -12.31 -3.10 -0.13
N VAL A 49 -11.92 -2.93 -1.40
CA VAL A 49 -11.33 -4.03 -2.19
C VAL A 49 -9.97 -4.44 -1.61
N GLY A 50 -9.19 -3.47 -1.11
CA GLY A 50 -7.92 -3.72 -0.45
C GLY A 50 -8.05 -4.51 0.84
N GLY A 51 -9.07 -4.23 1.66
CA GLY A 51 -9.34 -4.96 2.89
C GLY A 51 -9.67 -6.44 2.63
N ILE A 52 -10.51 -6.71 1.63
CA ILE A 52 -10.81 -8.10 1.20
C ILE A 52 -9.53 -8.78 0.71
N ASN A 53 -8.72 -8.10 -0.09
CA ASN A 53 -7.49 -8.66 -0.63
C ASN A 53 -6.43 -8.92 0.45
N ALA A 54 -6.41 -8.13 1.53
CA ALA A 54 -5.47 -8.30 2.63
C ALA A 54 -5.58 -9.69 3.30
N VAL A 55 -6.79 -10.24 3.40
CA VAL A 55 -7.01 -11.60 3.94
C VAL A 55 -6.35 -12.65 3.03
N ILE A 56 -6.48 -12.50 1.71
CA ILE A 56 -5.90 -13.43 0.74
C ILE A 56 -4.36 -13.31 0.73
N TYR A 57 -3.84 -12.08 0.85
CA TYR A 57 -2.40 -11.84 1.00
C TYR A 57 -1.82 -12.47 2.25
N ALA A 58 -2.55 -12.45 3.38
CA ALA A 58 -2.07 -13.07 4.61
C ALA A 58 -1.76 -14.56 4.42
N LEU A 59 -2.62 -15.28 3.70
CA LEU A 59 -2.40 -16.70 3.36
C LEU A 59 -1.17 -16.90 2.46
N ALA A 60 -1.01 -16.04 1.43
CA ALA A 60 0.14 -16.10 0.55
C ALA A 60 1.46 -15.78 1.29
N TYR A 61 1.51 -14.71 2.08
CA TYR A 61 2.69 -14.32 2.85
C TYR A 61 3.09 -15.37 3.89
N PHE A 62 2.11 -15.99 4.55
CA PHE A 62 2.38 -17.08 5.47
C PHE A 62 3.09 -18.26 4.77
N SER A 63 2.67 -18.61 3.54
CA SER A 63 3.30 -19.67 2.75
C SER A 63 4.74 -19.33 2.30
N PHE A 64 5.10 -18.04 2.25
CA PHE A 64 6.46 -17.56 1.94
C PHE A 64 7.30 -17.25 3.18
N ARG A 65 6.83 -17.59 4.39
CA ARG A 65 7.49 -17.28 5.66
C ARG A 65 7.72 -15.77 5.89
N LEU A 66 6.89 -14.92 5.28
CA LEU A 66 6.86 -13.48 5.50
C LEU A 66 5.90 -13.18 6.66
N TYR A 67 6.29 -13.55 7.87
CA TYR A 67 5.39 -13.57 9.04
C TYR A 67 4.95 -12.17 9.47
N ALA A 68 5.84 -11.17 9.38
CA ALA A 68 5.49 -9.79 9.71
C ALA A 68 4.42 -9.26 8.73
N SER A 69 4.61 -9.47 7.44
CA SER A 69 3.65 -9.08 6.40
C SER A 69 2.33 -9.86 6.50
N ALA A 70 2.37 -11.15 6.84
CA ALA A 70 1.16 -11.96 7.03
C ALA A 70 0.32 -11.47 8.22
N ALA A 71 0.96 -11.26 9.38
CA ALA A 71 0.30 -10.74 10.58
C ALA A 71 -0.26 -9.33 10.34
N TYR A 72 0.51 -8.44 9.73
CA TYR A 72 0.06 -7.11 9.34
C TYR A 72 -1.16 -7.17 8.42
N ALA A 73 -1.12 -7.99 7.37
CA ALA A 73 -2.22 -8.08 6.40
C ALA A 73 -3.54 -8.49 7.06
N LEU A 74 -3.50 -9.51 7.93
CA LEU A 74 -4.70 -10.07 8.56
C LEU A 74 -5.22 -9.21 9.72
N PHE A 75 -4.36 -8.84 10.67
CA PHE A 75 -4.78 -8.24 11.93
C PHE A 75 -4.82 -6.72 11.90
N LEU A 76 -4.13 -6.07 10.98
CA LEU A 76 -4.07 -4.62 10.89
C LEU A 76 -4.62 -4.09 9.56
N SER A 77 -4.10 -4.53 8.42
CA SER A 77 -4.47 -3.97 7.13
C SER A 77 -5.94 -4.19 6.80
N CYS A 78 -6.45 -5.42 6.96
CA CYS A 78 -7.85 -5.73 6.66
C CYS A 78 -8.83 -4.87 7.48
N PRO A 79 -8.82 -4.88 8.84
CA PRO A 79 -9.79 -4.10 9.60
C PRO A 79 -9.61 -2.59 9.40
N LEU A 80 -8.37 -2.08 9.33
CA LEU A 80 -8.14 -0.65 9.11
C LEU A 80 -8.61 -0.16 7.74
N GLN A 81 -8.48 -0.97 6.70
CA GLN A 81 -8.99 -0.62 5.38
C GLN A 81 -10.52 -0.60 5.33
N LEU A 82 -11.19 -1.54 6.02
CA LEU A 82 -12.65 -1.52 6.13
C LEU A 82 -13.15 -0.28 6.89
N ILE A 83 -12.49 0.08 7.98
CA ILE A 83 -12.78 1.32 8.72
C ILE A 83 -12.53 2.55 7.83
N THR A 84 -11.43 2.56 7.06
CA THR A 84 -11.11 3.63 6.11
C THR A 84 -12.23 3.82 5.09
N PHE A 85 -12.75 2.72 4.51
CA PHE A 85 -13.86 2.78 3.59
C PHE A 85 -15.09 3.45 4.20
N ILE A 86 -15.45 3.11 5.45
CA ILE A 86 -16.57 3.71 6.16
C ILE A 86 -16.33 5.22 6.38
N LEU A 87 -15.14 5.60 6.84
CA LEU A 87 -14.80 7.00 7.13
C LEU A 87 -14.75 7.87 5.86
N TRP A 88 -14.21 7.34 4.78
CA TRP A 88 -14.15 8.07 3.50
C TRP A 88 -15.54 8.31 2.90
N ASN A 89 -16.49 7.39 3.14
CA ASN A 89 -17.88 7.59 2.73
C ASN A 89 -18.63 8.61 3.60
N ARG A 90 -18.15 8.90 4.83
CA ARG A 90 -18.74 9.96 5.68
C ARG A 90 -18.31 11.37 5.28
N HIS A 91 -17.13 11.53 4.67
CA HIS A 91 -16.57 12.83 4.27
C HIS A 91 -16.17 12.83 2.79
N PRO A 92 -17.13 12.65 1.86
CA PRO A 92 -16.84 12.50 0.44
C PRO A 92 -16.39 13.84 -0.17
N TRP A 93 -15.40 13.75 -1.07
CA TRP A 93 -15.01 14.84 -1.96
C TRP A 93 -14.96 14.29 -3.39
N LYS A 94 -15.99 14.59 -4.22
CA LYS A 94 -16.16 13.91 -5.53
C LYS A 94 -16.11 12.38 -5.35
N ASN A 95 -15.16 11.70 -6.00
CA ASN A 95 -14.92 10.26 -5.84
C ASN A 95 -13.84 9.92 -4.78
N SER A 96 -13.40 10.90 -3.99
CA SER A 96 -12.33 10.79 -2.98
C SER A 96 -12.82 11.24 -1.59
N THR A 97 -11.91 11.68 -0.74
CA THR A 97 -12.16 12.25 0.59
C THR A 97 -11.47 13.60 0.74
N MET A 98 -11.84 14.34 1.80
CA MET A 98 -11.13 15.56 2.19
C MET A 98 -9.74 15.22 2.74
N LEU A 99 -8.69 15.75 2.11
CA LEU A 99 -7.31 15.47 2.46
C LEU A 99 -6.76 16.49 3.46
N LYS A 100 -5.90 16.00 4.36
CA LYS A 100 -5.15 16.77 5.35
C LYS A 100 -3.65 16.74 5.04
N LYS A 101 -2.89 17.64 5.68
CA LYS A 101 -1.43 17.70 5.59
C LYS A 101 -0.82 17.59 6.98
N LEU A 102 0.21 16.76 7.12
CA LEU A 102 0.98 16.66 8.35
C LEU A 102 1.83 17.91 8.57
N SER A 103 1.92 18.37 9.82
CA SER A 103 2.90 19.38 10.24
C SER A 103 4.31 18.79 10.23
N ALA A 104 5.35 19.64 10.17
CA ALA A 104 6.74 19.19 10.22
C ALA A 104 7.04 18.37 11.48
N ARG A 105 6.52 18.79 12.64
CA ARG A 105 6.68 18.07 13.91
C ARG A 105 6.05 16.66 13.85
N GLN A 106 4.83 16.54 13.31
CA GLN A 106 4.17 15.25 13.15
C GLN A 106 4.94 14.31 12.23
N ARG A 107 5.52 14.81 11.13
CA ARG A 107 6.35 14.01 10.22
C ARG A 107 7.58 13.44 10.94
N ILE A 108 8.30 14.28 11.70
CA ILE A 108 9.47 13.84 12.48
C ILE A 108 9.06 12.76 13.48
N MET A 109 7.97 12.99 14.24
CA MET A 109 7.47 12.01 15.22
C MET A 109 7.09 10.67 14.56
N ILE A 110 6.44 10.70 13.40
CA ILE A 110 6.05 9.47 12.67
C ILE A 110 7.30 8.72 12.19
N ILE A 111 8.31 9.42 11.66
CA ILE A 111 9.56 8.81 11.22
C ILE A 111 10.30 8.17 12.40
N ALA A 112 10.40 8.89 13.52
CA ALA A 112 11.04 8.36 14.75
C ALA A 112 10.29 7.13 15.29
N ALA A 113 8.95 7.18 15.33
CA ALA A 113 8.13 6.05 15.75
C ALA A 113 8.28 4.84 14.81
N ALA A 114 8.35 5.07 13.50
CA ALA A 114 8.59 4.01 12.52
C ALA A 114 9.95 3.34 12.69
N ALA A 115 11.01 4.13 12.92
CA ALA A 115 12.35 3.61 13.20
C ALA A 115 12.39 2.79 14.50
N ALA A 116 11.77 3.27 15.57
CA ALA A 116 11.66 2.53 16.83
C ALA A 116 10.87 1.22 16.66
N ALA A 117 9.74 1.25 15.96
CA ALA A 117 8.96 0.06 15.66
C ALA A 117 9.76 -0.97 14.84
N TRP A 118 10.55 -0.51 13.87
CA TRP A 118 11.42 -1.38 13.08
C TRP A 118 12.44 -2.12 13.97
N LEU A 119 13.10 -1.41 14.88
CA LEU A 119 14.05 -2.02 15.82
C LEU A 119 13.37 -3.04 16.75
N ILE A 120 12.18 -2.73 17.27
CA ILE A 120 11.42 -3.62 18.16
C ILE A 120 11.03 -4.91 17.42
N ILE A 121 10.47 -4.79 16.21
CA ILE A 121 10.05 -5.94 15.40
C ILE A 121 11.26 -6.80 15.00
N GLN A 122 12.40 -6.18 14.64
CA GLN A 122 13.64 -6.89 14.35
C GLN A 122 14.10 -7.72 15.56
N HIS A 123 14.01 -7.15 16.75
CA HIS A 123 14.36 -7.85 17.98
C HIS A 123 13.40 -9.01 18.27
N MET A 124 12.09 -8.80 18.13
CA MET A 124 11.07 -9.83 18.32
C MET A 124 11.21 -11.01 17.34
N LEU A 125 11.59 -10.73 16.10
CA LEU A 125 11.77 -11.74 15.05
C LEU A 125 13.18 -12.35 15.03
N SER A 126 14.06 -12.01 15.97
CA SER A 126 15.47 -12.47 15.96
C SER A 126 15.63 -13.99 16.00
N GLY A 127 14.67 -14.72 16.61
CA GLY A 127 14.63 -16.18 16.67
C GLY A 127 13.74 -16.86 15.63
N ALA A 128 13.07 -16.09 14.74
CA ALA A 128 12.19 -16.65 13.72
C ALA A 128 12.94 -16.95 12.42
N ASP A 129 12.60 -18.07 11.78
CA ASP A 129 13.08 -18.43 10.43
C ASP A 129 12.31 -17.59 9.39
N SER A 130 12.60 -16.28 9.36
CA SER A 130 11.95 -15.32 8.46
C SER A 130 12.83 -15.01 7.26
N THR A 131 12.27 -15.12 6.07
CA THR A 131 12.97 -14.79 4.82
C THR A 131 13.12 -13.27 4.69
N CYS A 132 14.37 -12.80 4.46
CA CYS A 132 14.71 -11.38 4.27
C CYS A 132 14.11 -10.47 5.37
N ARG A 133 14.29 -10.83 6.65
CA ARG A 133 13.67 -10.22 7.82
C ARG A 133 13.68 -8.69 7.82
N GLU A 134 14.83 -8.07 7.49
CA GLU A 134 14.96 -6.61 7.51
C GLU A 134 14.02 -5.93 6.51
N LEU A 135 13.96 -6.45 5.29
CA LEU A 135 13.11 -5.90 4.22
C LEU A 135 11.63 -6.22 4.47
N ASP A 136 11.30 -7.44 4.97
CA ASP A 136 9.93 -7.80 5.36
C ASP A 136 9.40 -6.86 6.44
N THR A 137 10.21 -6.58 7.46
CA THR A 137 9.85 -5.61 8.52
C THR A 137 9.68 -4.20 7.96
N ALA A 138 10.57 -3.75 7.05
CA ALA A 138 10.46 -2.42 6.44
C ALA A 138 9.18 -2.27 5.61
N VAL A 139 8.86 -3.26 4.79
CA VAL A 139 7.61 -3.31 4.01
C VAL A 139 6.39 -3.27 4.94
N THR A 140 6.41 -4.04 6.02
CA THR A 140 5.34 -4.10 7.02
C THR A 140 5.09 -2.72 7.66
N ILE A 141 6.15 -2.04 8.11
CA ILE A 141 6.02 -0.72 8.75
C ILE A 141 5.53 0.34 7.77
N LEU A 142 6.08 0.37 6.55
CA LEU A 142 5.65 1.31 5.52
C LEU A 142 4.20 1.06 5.10
N GLY A 143 3.78 -0.21 5.01
CA GLY A 143 2.39 -0.60 4.76
C GLY A 143 1.46 -0.17 5.90
N PHE A 144 1.89 -0.31 7.15
CA PHE A 144 1.13 0.17 8.32
C PHE A 144 0.98 1.70 8.30
N LEU A 145 2.07 2.42 8.03
CA LEU A 145 2.04 3.89 7.88
C LEU A 145 1.13 4.32 6.74
N GLU A 146 1.21 3.68 5.57
CA GLU A 146 0.30 3.91 4.45
C GLU A 146 -1.15 3.77 4.92
N THR A 147 -1.47 2.67 5.61
CA THR A 147 -2.83 2.36 6.04
C THR A 147 -3.35 3.38 7.06
N ILE A 148 -2.56 3.74 8.09
CA ILE A 148 -2.95 4.74 9.10
C ILE A 148 -3.09 6.14 8.48
N LEU A 149 -2.15 6.56 7.64
CA LEU A 149 -2.23 7.86 6.99
C LEU A 149 -3.41 7.95 6.03
N THR A 150 -3.77 6.85 5.37
CA THR A 150 -4.96 6.74 4.52
C THR A 150 -6.23 6.84 5.34
N LEU A 151 -6.30 6.12 6.47
CA LEU A 151 -7.41 6.15 7.42
C LEU A 151 -7.67 7.57 7.92
N LEU A 152 -6.62 8.31 8.28
CA LEU A 152 -6.69 9.68 8.78
C LEU A 152 -6.80 10.73 7.67
N SER A 153 -6.83 10.30 6.40
CA SER A 153 -6.91 11.15 5.19
C SER A 153 -5.74 12.12 5.03
N TYR A 154 -4.54 11.77 5.50
CA TYR A 154 -3.33 12.55 5.24
C TYR A 154 -2.77 12.24 3.86
N TYR A 155 -2.46 13.27 3.04
CA TYR A 155 -1.98 13.05 1.68
C TYR A 155 -0.59 12.38 1.62
N GLU A 156 0.16 12.40 2.71
CA GLU A 156 1.47 11.77 2.86
C GLU A 156 1.41 10.22 2.78
N TYR A 157 0.22 9.62 2.86
CA TYR A 157 0.08 8.17 2.67
C TYR A 157 0.67 7.69 1.32
N THR A 158 0.62 8.55 0.29
CA THR A 158 1.18 8.21 -1.02
C THR A 158 2.70 8.13 -1.02
N ALA A 159 3.39 8.90 -0.16
CA ALA A 159 4.83 8.80 0.03
C ALA A 159 5.21 7.49 0.76
N ALA A 160 4.47 7.12 1.81
CA ALA A 160 4.65 5.84 2.49
C ALA A 160 4.43 4.66 1.53
N LYS A 161 3.38 4.74 0.68
CA LYS A 161 3.10 3.76 -0.36
C LYS A 161 4.24 3.62 -1.37
N LEU A 162 4.80 4.74 -1.84
CA LEU A 162 5.93 4.72 -2.78
C LEU A 162 7.17 4.09 -2.14
N GLY A 163 7.49 4.45 -0.89
CA GLY A 163 8.59 3.84 -0.13
C GLY A 163 8.37 2.35 0.10
N GLY A 164 7.16 1.95 0.50
CA GLY A 164 6.80 0.54 0.67
C GLY A 164 6.93 -0.26 -0.63
N GLY A 165 6.53 0.32 -1.77
CA GLY A 165 6.69 -0.29 -3.08
C GLY A 165 8.16 -0.50 -3.47
N LEU A 166 9.05 0.46 -3.16
CA LEU A 166 10.49 0.32 -3.37
C LEU A 166 11.08 -0.80 -2.49
N CYS A 167 10.75 -0.82 -1.19
CA CYS A 167 11.19 -1.88 -0.29
C CYS A 167 10.66 -3.26 -0.71
N SER A 168 9.41 -3.35 -1.17
CA SER A 168 8.84 -4.60 -1.70
C SER A 168 9.57 -5.08 -2.95
N MET A 169 9.92 -4.17 -3.86
CA MET A 169 10.71 -4.53 -5.03
C MET A 169 12.07 -5.11 -4.64
N LEU A 170 12.78 -4.46 -3.69
CA LEU A 170 14.05 -4.96 -3.17
C LEU A 170 13.90 -6.32 -2.47
N LEU A 171 12.83 -6.49 -1.68
CA LEU A 171 12.52 -7.76 -1.02
C LEU A 171 12.37 -8.89 -2.03
N PHE A 172 11.53 -8.70 -3.06
CA PHE A 172 11.32 -9.75 -4.05
C PHE A 172 12.55 -10.01 -4.92
N VAL A 173 13.36 -9.00 -5.25
CA VAL A 173 14.66 -9.20 -5.91
C VAL A 173 15.59 -10.05 -5.03
N SER A 174 15.66 -9.77 -3.74
CA SER A 174 16.50 -10.54 -2.81
C SER A 174 16.05 -11.99 -2.67
N MET A 175 14.74 -12.25 -2.81
CA MET A 175 14.16 -13.59 -2.71
C MET A 175 14.30 -14.42 -4.00
N LEU A 176 14.59 -13.82 -5.17
CA LEU A 176 14.62 -14.52 -6.46
C LEU A 176 15.61 -15.68 -6.50
N LYS A 177 16.71 -15.59 -5.75
CA LYS A 177 17.75 -16.64 -5.70
C LYS A 177 17.20 -17.95 -5.12
N ASP A 178 16.41 -17.85 -4.06
CA ASP A 178 15.89 -19.00 -3.32
C ASP A 178 14.46 -19.38 -3.78
N TYR A 179 13.71 -18.41 -4.30
CA TYR A 179 12.32 -18.53 -4.71
C TYR A 179 12.11 -17.89 -6.09
N PRO A 180 12.45 -18.57 -7.21
CA PRO A 180 12.29 -18.02 -8.57
C PRO A 180 10.87 -17.60 -8.92
N GLU A 181 9.86 -18.20 -8.28
CA GLU A 181 8.45 -17.82 -8.41
C GLU A 181 8.15 -16.40 -7.97
N GLN A 182 9.03 -15.76 -7.17
CA GLN A 182 8.89 -14.35 -6.77
C GLN A 182 9.02 -13.37 -7.94
N THR A 183 9.46 -13.83 -9.12
CA THR A 183 9.41 -13.05 -10.38
C THR A 183 8.01 -12.48 -10.62
N THR A 184 6.97 -13.23 -10.30
CA THR A 184 5.56 -12.78 -10.44
C THR A 184 5.27 -11.58 -9.55
N TYR A 185 5.71 -11.61 -8.30
CA TYR A 185 5.55 -10.52 -7.33
C TYR A 185 6.43 -9.31 -7.67
N LEU A 186 7.64 -9.56 -8.20
CA LEU A 186 8.52 -8.49 -8.69
C LEU A 186 7.88 -7.72 -9.83
N GLY A 187 7.30 -8.41 -10.82
CA GLY A 187 6.57 -7.76 -11.92
C GLY A 187 5.40 -6.92 -11.43
N TYR A 188 4.65 -7.40 -10.44
CA TYR A 188 3.61 -6.60 -9.79
C TYR A 188 4.19 -5.37 -9.06
N SER A 189 5.35 -5.49 -8.40
CA SER A 189 5.97 -4.38 -7.68
C SER A 189 6.34 -3.21 -8.61
N VAL A 190 6.78 -3.50 -9.83
CA VAL A 190 7.02 -2.46 -10.86
C VAL A 190 5.71 -1.72 -11.19
N TYR A 191 4.62 -2.45 -11.41
CA TYR A 191 3.30 -1.84 -11.64
C TYR A 191 2.86 -0.98 -10.46
N LEU A 192 3.04 -1.49 -9.23
CA LEU A 192 2.72 -0.77 -8.00
C LEU A 192 3.49 0.55 -7.88
N LEU A 193 4.79 0.56 -8.20
CA LEU A 193 5.61 1.77 -8.20
C LEU A 193 5.10 2.83 -9.18
N ILE A 194 4.75 2.43 -10.41
CA ILE A 194 4.18 3.35 -11.40
C ILE A 194 2.85 3.92 -10.88
N CYS A 195 1.95 3.08 -10.36
CA CYS A 195 0.69 3.51 -9.77
C CYS A 195 0.89 4.47 -8.59
N SER A 196 1.87 4.18 -7.72
CA SER A 196 2.20 5.02 -6.56
C SER A 196 2.74 6.38 -6.96
N THR A 197 3.60 6.44 -7.98
CA THR A 197 4.11 7.70 -8.54
C THR A 197 2.96 8.56 -9.08
N ILE A 198 2.03 7.97 -9.83
CA ILE A 198 0.85 8.65 -10.32
C ILE A 198 -0.04 9.14 -9.16
N ALA A 199 -0.20 8.32 -8.11
CA ALA A 199 -0.95 8.70 -6.93
C ALA A 199 -0.34 9.92 -6.22
N VAL A 200 1.00 9.98 -6.07
CA VAL A 200 1.71 11.14 -5.48
C VAL A 200 1.42 12.42 -6.26
N ILE A 201 1.47 12.37 -7.58
CA ILE A 201 1.19 13.54 -8.44
C ILE A 201 -0.29 13.95 -8.29
N ARG A 202 -1.20 12.99 -8.35
CA ARG A 202 -2.64 13.25 -8.31
C ARG A 202 -3.13 13.77 -6.97
N VAL A 203 -2.65 13.20 -5.86
CA VAL A 203 -3.04 13.63 -4.52
C VAL A 203 -2.64 15.07 -4.24
N ARG A 204 -1.46 15.49 -4.73
CA ARG A 204 -1.02 16.89 -4.62
C ARG A 204 -1.95 17.85 -5.37
N LYS A 205 -2.41 17.47 -6.56
CA LYS A 205 -3.38 18.26 -7.34
C LYS A 205 -4.73 18.37 -6.61
N ILE A 206 -5.27 17.24 -6.12
CA ILE A 206 -6.54 17.22 -5.37
C ILE A 206 -6.43 18.09 -4.11
N TYR A 207 -5.35 17.96 -3.35
CA TYR A 207 -5.14 18.76 -2.14
C TYR A 207 -5.08 20.26 -2.47
N ALA A 208 -4.36 20.68 -3.51
CA ALA A 208 -4.29 22.08 -3.93
C ALA A 208 -5.67 22.60 -4.36
N GLU A 209 -6.45 21.82 -5.11
CA GLU A 209 -7.83 22.17 -5.49
C GLU A 209 -8.73 22.38 -4.26
N GLN A 210 -8.66 21.47 -3.29
CA GLN A 210 -9.42 21.58 -2.04
C GLN A 210 -9.07 22.86 -1.25
N GLN A 211 -7.78 23.20 -1.15
CA GLN A 211 -7.32 24.41 -0.46
C GLN A 211 -7.82 25.69 -1.16
N ASN A 212 -7.75 25.75 -2.47
CA ASN A 212 -8.23 26.91 -3.24
C ASN A 212 -9.73 27.14 -3.05
N ILE A 213 -10.55 26.08 -3.10
CA ILE A 213 -11.99 26.19 -2.90
C ILE A 213 -12.31 26.65 -1.47
N MET A 214 -11.63 26.11 -0.46
CA MET A 214 -11.82 26.51 0.93
C MET A 214 -11.45 27.98 1.15
N LYS A 215 -10.37 28.47 0.52
CA LYS A 215 -9.96 29.86 0.56
C LYS A 215 -11.02 30.79 -0.03
N GLN A 216 -11.52 30.47 -1.23
CA GLN A 216 -12.59 31.25 -1.89
C GLN A 216 -13.89 31.28 -1.06
N GLN A 217 -14.26 30.16 -0.43
CA GLN A 217 -15.44 30.12 0.44
C GLN A 217 -15.28 30.98 1.70
N LYS A 218 -14.06 31.04 2.25
CA LYS A 218 -13.76 31.91 3.39
C LYS A 218 -13.82 33.38 3.03
N GLU A 219 -13.29 33.76 1.88
CA GLU A 219 -13.35 35.14 1.35
C GLU A 219 -14.79 35.60 1.12
N ARG A 220 -15.65 34.75 0.51
CA ARG A 220 -17.08 35.04 0.30
C ARG A 220 -17.91 35.20 1.57
N LYS A 221 -17.46 34.63 2.71
CA LYS A 221 -18.15 34.77 4.00
C LYS A 221 -17.73 36.01 4.76
N LEU A 222 -16.70 36.73 4.32
CA LEU A 222 -16.17 37.94 4.90
C LEU A 222 -16.70 39.22 4.23
N ILE A 223 -17.37 39.05 3.06
CA ILE A 223 -18.11 40.07 2.32
C ILE A 223 -19.61 39.94 2.67
#